data_0523f2df0a34398f33308fad7cd6b385
#
_entry.id   0523f2df0a34398f33308fad7cd6b385
#
_cell.length_a   1.000
_cell.length_b   1.000
_cell.length_c   1.000
_cell.angle_alpha   90.00
_cell.angle_beta   90.00
_cell.angle_gamma   90.00
#
_symmetry.space_group_name_H-M   'P 1'
#
loop_
_entity.id
_entity.type
_entity.pdbx_description
1 polymer ?
#
loop_
_entity_poly.entity_id
_entity_poly.type
_entity_poly.pdbx_seq_one_letter_code
_entity_poly.pdbx_strand_id
1 'polypeptide(L)'
;VLHTGLNLDPIKAPVNPSVLMNAGMDYWACGHIHMRYLYPSKENPRIVFSGCIQGRDIKETGTRGVMAVTLAEGAAPQLEYIPTASVVWQRLDVNVEECATLPEVGDNIMREQFRANGKAHCEEMISSITLVGKTKLHEVLSRPDVIEDLRKHVNDSYSSFFCDTLVDATVEPRDEQALRSEGLFPAVL
;
A
#
# COMPACT_ATOMS: atom_id res chain seq x y z
N VAL A 1 -26.68 5.65 11.15
CA VAL A 1 -25.21 5.68 11.36
C VAL A 1 -24.86 4.69 12.48
N LEU A 2 -23.81 3.92 12.33
CA LEU A 2 -23.42 2.89 13.30
C LEU A 2 -21.88 2.83 13.42
N HIS A 3 -21.38 2.71 14.66
CA HIS A 3 -19.96 2.42 14.90
C HIS A 3 -19.82 0.94 15.25
N THR A 4 -19.19 0.15 14.38
CA THR A 4 -19.13 -1.31 14.46
C THR A 4 -17.90 -1.89 13.80
N GLY A 5 -17.38 -2.99 14.36
CA GLY A 5 -16.37 -3.81 13.70
C GLY A 5 -16.93 -4.70 12.59
N LEU A 6 -18.24 -4.79 12.47
CA LEU A 6 -18.92 -5.74 11.59
C LEU A 6 -18.35 -7.16 11.83
N ASN A 7 -18.07 -7.92 10.77
CA ASN A 7 -17.32 -9.17 10.81
C ASN A 7 -15.80 -8.98 10.52
N LEU A 8 -15.34 -7.72 10.40
CA LEU A 8 -13.95 -7.36 10.10
C LEU A 8 -13.11 -7.19 11.36
N ASP A 9 -13.74 -6.80 12.48
CA ASP A 9 -13.13 -6.79 13.81
C ASP A 9 -14.00 -7.61 14.77
N PRO A 10 -13.65 -8.88 15.02
CA PRO A 10 -14.46 -9.76 15.89
C PRO A 10 -14.38 -9.41 17.37
N ILE A 11 -13.48 -8.51 17.76
CA ILE A 11 -13.24 -8.16 19.18
C ILE A 11 -13.98 -6.88 19.55
N LYS A 12 -14.01 -5.89 18.66
CA LYS A 12 -14.56 -4.56 18.95
C LYS A 12 -15.88 -4.36 18.24
N ALA A 13 -16.97 -4.35 19.01
CA ALA A 13 -18.33 -4.13 18.53
C ALA A 13 -18.71 -4.97 17.28
N PRO A 14 -18.52 -6.30 17.29
CA PRO A 14 -18.85 -7.15 16.15
C PRO A 14 -20.36 -7.19 15.92
N VAL A 15 -20.78 -7.11 14.67
CA VAL A 15 -22.18 -7.29 14.25
C VAL A 15 -22.19 -8.16 13.00
N ASN A 16 -23.06 -9.17 12.99
CA ASN A 16 -23.23 -9.98 11.80
C ASN A 16 -23.88 -9.14 10.70
N PRO A 17 -23.28 -9.03 9.50
CA PRO A 17 -23.83 -8.24 8.38
C PRO A 17 -25.31 -8.56 8.07
N SER A 18 -25.73 -9.83 8.21
CA SER A 18 -27.12 -10.23 7.95
C SER A 18 -28.13 -9.55 8.89
N VAL A 19 -27.75 -9.21 10.12
CA VAL A 19 -28.61 -8.47 11.05
C VAL A 19 -28.91 -7.09 10.50
N LEU A 20 -27.89 -6.38 9.99
CA LEU A 20 -28.05 -5.06 9.39
C LEU A 20 -28.83 -5.14 8.07
N MET A 21 -28.58 -6.13 7.24
CA MET A 21 -29.28 -6.33 5.97
C MET A 21 -30.78 -6.59 6.16
N ASN A 22 -31.17 -7.25 7.24
CA ASN A 22 -32.56 -7.60 7.56
C ASN A 22 -33.27 -6.53 8.41
N ALA A 23 -32.58 -5.46 8.83
CA ALA A 23 -33.16 -4.42 9.67
C ALA A 23 -34.08 -3.40 8.92
N GLY A 24 -34.32 -3.60 7.62
CA GLY A 24 -35.23 -2.76 6.82
C GLY A 24 -34.67 -1.39 6.46
N MET A 25 -33.37 -1.14 6.64
CA MET A 25 -32.72 0.10 6.26
C MET A 25 -32.14 0.00 4.85
N ASP A 26 -32.27 1.08 4.06
CA ASP A 26 -31.71 1.14 2.70
C ASP A 26 -30.19 1.31 2.72
N TYR A 27 -29.65 1.99 3.75
CA TYR A 27 -28.22 2.31 3.84
C TYR A 27 -27.73 2.38 5.29
N TRP A 28 -26.53 1.83 5.54
CA TRP A 28 -25.81 1.90 6.79
C TRP A 28 -24.49 2.63 6.60
N ALA A 29 -24.38 3.85 7.11
CA ALA A 29 -23.11 4.56 7.24
C ALA A 29 -22.38 4.06 8.48
N CYS A 30 -21.27 3.34 8.31
CA CYS A 30 -20.53 2.70 9.37
C CYS A 30 -19.16 3.36 9.60
N GLY A 31 -18.78 3.49 10.88
CA GLY A 31 -17.45 3.87 11.33
C GLY A 31 -16.79 2.75 12.13
N HIS A 32 -15.53 2.91 12.50
CA HIS A 32 -14.62 2.00 13.17
C HIS A 32 -13.52 1.45 12.26
N ILE A 33 -13.87 0.91 11.12
CA ILE A 33 -12.89 0.37 10.16
C ILE A 33 -12.27 1.53 9.37
N HIS A 34 -10.95 1.66 9.44
CA HIS A 34 -10.22 2.75 8.78
C HIS A 34 -9.99 2.52 7.27
N MET A 35 -10.27 1.33 6.79
CA MET A 35 -10.24 1.01 5.38
C MET A 35 -11.62 1.17 4.76
N ARG A 36 -11.68 1.66 3.51
CA ARG A 36 -12.93 1.69 2.75
C ARG A 36 -13.44 0.27 2.52
N TYR A 37 -14.69 0.02 2.93
CA TYR A 37 -15.32 -1.28 2.76
C TYR A 37 -16.79 -1.13 2.38
N LEU A 38 -17.24 -1.88 1.38
CA LEU A 38 -18.58 -1.87 0.85
C LEU A 38 -19.17 -3.29 0.86
N TYR A 39 -20.34 -3.45 1.48
CA TYR A 39 -21.01 -4.74 1.60
C TYR A 39 -22.49 -4.62 1.15
N PRO A 40 -23.10 -5.60 0.46
CA PRO A 40 -22.54 -6.90 0.09
C PRO A 40 -21.59 -6.84 -1.13
N SER A 41 -21.69 -5.84 -1.97
CA SER A 41 -20.83 -5.69 -3.14
C SER A 41 -20.57 -4.20 -3.46
N LYS A 42 -19.72 -3.92 -4.43
CA LYS A 42 -19.45 -2.55 -4.91
C LYS A 42 -20.59 -2.00 -5.76
N GLU A 43 -21.33 -2.88 -6.43
CA GLU A 43 -22.41 -2.53 -7.36
C GLU A 43 -23.71 -2.20 -6.60
N ASN A 44 -23.94 -2.81 -5.44
CA ASN A 44 -25.12 -2.58 -4.61
C ASN A 44 -24.76 -2.53 -3.12
N PRO A 45 -24.00 -1.51 -2.69
CA PRO A 45 -23.54 -1.40 -1.32
C PRO A 45 -24.65 -0.87 -0.40
N ARG A 46 -24.92 -1.58 0.70
CA ARG A 46 -25.89 -1.18 1.73
C ARG A 46 -25.26 -0.94 3.09
N ILE A 47 -24.10 -1.54 3.35
CA ILE A 47 -23.29 -1.29 4.55
C ILE A 47 -21.96 -0.75 4.09
N VAL A 48 -21.62 0.48 4.47
CA VAL A 48 -20.49 1.22 3.91
C VAL A 48 -19.64 1.83 5.02
N PHE A 49 -18.37 1.52 4.99
CA PHE A 49 -17.33 2.23 5.72
C PHE A 49 -16.56 3.12 4.72
N SER A 50 -16.56 4.41 4.93
CA SER A 50 -15.74 5.33 4.12
C SER A 50 -14.25 5.15 4.38
N GLY A 51 -13.90 4.64 5.54
CA GLY A 51 -12.55 4.61 6.07
C GLY A 51 -12.20 5.90 6.83
N CYS A 52 -10.91 6.13 7.05
CA CYS A 52 -10.41 7.38 7.62
C CYS A 52 -10.20 8.44 6.53
N ILE A 53 -10.31 9.72 6.91
CA ILE A 53 -10.15 10.87 6.01
C ILE A 53 -8.69 11.14 5.64
N GLN A 54 -7.76 10.67 6.49
CA GLN A 54 -6.31 10.82 6.36
C GLN A 54 -5.65 9.59 6.98
N GLY A 55 -4.73 8.94 6.27
CA GLY A 55 -3.87 7.89 6.83
C GLY A 55 -2.85 8.48 7.80
N ARG A 56 -2.59 7.80 8.91
CA ARG A 56 -1.72 8.27 10.00
C ARG A 56 -0.40 7.54 10.08
N ASP A 57 -0.33 6.36 9.50
CA ASP A 57 0.87 5.54 9.49
C ASP A 57 0.89 4.56 8.30
N ILE A 58 1.97 3.80 8.18
CA ILE A 58 2.20 2.85 7.09
C ILE A 58 1.23 1.65 7.07
N LYS A 59 0.37 1.48 8.07
CA LYS A 59 -0.71 0.47 8.05
C LYS A 59 -1.96 1.00 7.34
N GLU A 60 -2.03 2.29 7.15
CA GLU A 60 -3.15 2.99 6.51
C GLU A 60 -2.76 3.50 5.12
N THR A 61 -2.25 2.62 4.26
CA THR A 61 -1.78 2.95 2.92
C THR A 61 -2.90 3.27 1.94
N GLY A 62 -2.55 3.95 0.85
CA GLY A 62 -3.45 4.27 -0.26
C GLY A 62 -4.33 5.49 -0.02
N THR A 63 -5.14 5.81 -1.01
CA THR A 63 -6.03 6.96 -0.99
C THR A 63 -7.03 6.87 0.16
N ARG A 64 -7.17 7.96 0.94
CA ARG A 64 -8.11 8.10 2.04
C ARG A 64 -9.10 9.22 1.76
N GLY A 65 -10.32 9.12 2.32
CA GLY A 65 -11.36 10.08 2.00
C GLY A 65 -12.70 9.75 2.65
N VAL A 66 -13.73 10.40 2.11
CA VAL A 66 -15.10 10.27 2.57
C VAL A 66 -16.00 9.68 1.48
N MET A 67 -17.19 9.23 1.88
CA MET A 67 -18.23 8.79 0.96
C MET A 67 -19.37 9.83 0.95
N ALA A 68 -19.57 10.50 -0.17
CA ALA A 68 -20.79 11.26 -0.40
C ALA A 68 -21.91 10.28 -0.76
N VAL A 69 -23.07 10.44 -0.13
CA VAL A 69 -24.19 9.53 -0.27
C VAL A 69 -25.45 10.32 -0.62
N THR A 70 -26.07 9.99 -1.74
CA THR A 70 -27.39 10.53 -2.13
C THR A 70 -28.46 9.45 -1.92
N LEU A 71 -29.44 9.77 -1.11
CA LEU A 71 -30.59 8.92 -0.84
C LEU A 71 -31.84 9.56 -1.46
N ALA A 72 -32.64 8.79 -2.20
CA ALA A 72 -33.91 9.21 -2.74
C ALA A 72 -34.95 8.11 -2.50
N GLU A 73 -36.20 8.50 -2.27
CA GLU A 73 -37.29 7.57 -2.05
C GLU A 73 -37.47 6.62 -3.24
N GLY A 74 -37.54 5.32 -2.98
CA GLY A 74 -37.70 4.28 -3.99
C GLY A 74 -36.48 4.03 -4.90
N ALA A 75 -35.34 4.67 -4.62
CA ALA A 75 -34.09 4.49 -5.37
C ALA A 75 -32.97 3.86 -4.53
N ALA A 76 -32.07 3.13 -5.19
CA ALA A 76 -30.87 2.64 -4.55
C ALA A 76 -29.94 3.80 -4.15
N PRO A 77 -29.19 3.71 -3.02
CA PRO A 77 -28.22 4.71 -2.63
C PRO A 77 -27.17 4.96 -3.71
N GLN A 78 -26.93 6.23 -4.04
CA GLN A 78 -25.84 6.63 -4.94
C GLN A 78 -24.63 7.02 -4.10
N LEU A 79 -23.48 6.46 -4.41
CA LEU A 79 -22.25 6.64 -3.66
C LEU A 79 -21.15 7.24 -4.53
N GLU A 80 -20.52 8.29 -4.03
CA GLU A 80 -19.34 8.90 -4.63
C GLU A 80 -18.22 8.94 -3.60
N TYR A 81 -17.05 8.38 -3.94
CA TYR A 81 -15.89 8.46 -3.08
C TYR A 81 -15.09 9.72 -3.37
N ILE A 82 -14.91 10.55 -2.37
CA ILE A 82 -14.18 11.81 -2.45
C ILE A 82 -12.86 11.65 -1.70
N PRO A 83 -11.70 11.61 -2.40
CA PRO A 83 -10.39 11.65 -1.76
C PRO A 83 -10.21 12.93 -0.97
N THR A 84 -9.72 12.82 0.27
CA THR A 84 -9.48 13.98 1.16
C THR A 84 -8.07 14.01 1.74
N ALA A 85 -7.33 12.90 1.63
CA ALA A 85 -5.97 12.83 2.14
C ALA A 85 -5.02 13.66 1.28
N SER A 86 -4.37 14.67 1.88
CA SER A 86 -3.28 15.42 1.24
C SER A 86 -1.97 14.63 1.24
N VAL A 87 -1.76 13.79 2.26
CA VAL A 87 -0.58 12.92 2.39
C VAL A 87 -1.00 11.46 2.29
N VAL A 88 -0.37 10.71 1.41
CA VAL A 88 -0.67 9.28 1.23
C VAL A 88 0.53 8.42 1.66
N TRP A 89 0.25 7.43 2.51
CA TRP A 89 1.23 6.40 2.87
C TRP A 89 1.25 5.30 1.81
N GLN A 90 2.46 4.86 1.41
CA GLN A 90 2.64 3.79 0.42
C GLN A 90 3.73 2.80 0.84
N ARG A 91 3.53 1.53 0.48
CA ARG A 91 4.58 0.50 0.49
C ARG A 91 4.99 0.26 -0.95
N LEU A 92 6.29 0.33 -1.22
CA LEU A 92 6.82 0.17 -2.56
C LEU A 92 7.91 -0.90 -2.55
N ASP A 93 7.75 -1.90 -3.39
CA ASP A 93 8.82 -2.83 -3.71
C ASP A 93 9.50 -2.33 -4.99
N VAL A 94 10.77 -1.97 -4.88
CA VAL A 94 11.56 -1.41 -5.99
C VAL A 94 12.55 -2.47 -6.47
N ASN A 95 12.32 -2.98 -7.66
CA ASN A 95 13.23 -3.94 -8.28
C ASN A 95 14.48 -3.22 -8.80
N VAL A 96 15.66 -3.64 -8.33
CA VAL A 96 16.96 -3.05 -8.67
C VAL A 96 17.87 -3.99 -9.47
N GLU A 97 17.32 -5.05 -10.04
CA GLU A 97 18.07 -6.08 -10.77
C GLU A 97 18.86 -5.51 -11.95
N GLU A 98 18.31 -4.52 -12.65
CA GLU A 98 18.95 -3.89 -13.81
C GLU A 98 19.84 -2.70 -13.44
N CYS A 99 19.89 -2.31 -12.16
CA CYS A 99 20.73 -1.20 -11.72
C CYS A 99 22.20 -1.65 -11.60
N ALA A 100 23.10 -0.88 -12.24
CA ALA A 100 24.53 -1.13 -12.18
C ALA A 100 25.25 -0.25 -11.13
N THR A 101 24.61 0.84 -10.69
CA THR A 101 25.18 1.84 -9.78
C THR A 101 24.17 2.31 -8.73
N LEU A 102 24.64 2.84 -7.60
CA LEU A 102 23.77 3.41 -6.56
C LEU A 102 22.93 4.61 -7.05
N PRO A 103 23.46 5.53 -7.87
CA PRO A 103 22.62 6.55 -8.49
C PRO A 103 21.44 5.98 -9.29
N GLU A 104 21.62 4.92 -10.06
CA GLU A 104 20.53 4.26 -10.79
C GLU A 104 19.49 3.64 -9.86
N VAL A 105 19.91 3.13 -8.69
CA VAL A 105 18.98 2.68 -7.65
C VAL A 105 18.14 3.86 -7.14
N GLY A 106 18.77 5.02 -6.87
CA GLY A 106 18.07 6.24 -6.47
C GLY A 106 17.06 6.70 -7.51
N ASP A 107 17.45 6.75 -8.78
CA ASP A 107 16.56 7.11 -9.89
C ASP A 107 15.38 6.14 -10.02
N ASN A 108 15.62 4.86 -9.81
CA ASN A 108 14.58 3.84 -9.86
C ASN A 108 13.58 3.98 -8.70
N ILE A 109 14.06 4.27 -7.49
CA ILE A 109 13.20 4.59 -6.35
C ILE A 109 12.30 5.79 -6.68
N MET A 110 12.85 6.88 -7.17
CA MET A 110 12.08 8.07 -7.53
C MET A 110 11.05 7.76 -8.62
N ARG A 111 11.40 6.98 -9.63
CA ARG A 111 10.47 6.56 -10.70
C ARG A 111 9.28 5.80 -10.14
N GLU A 112 9.50 4.86 -9.23
CA GLU A 112 8.42 4.10 -8.61
C GLU A 112 7.57 4.96 -7.66
N GLN A 113 8.15 5.94 -6.96
CA GLN A 113 7.39 6.92 -6.18
C GLN A 113 6.48 7.77 -7.09
N PHE A 114 6.98 8.31 -8.20
CA PHE A 114 6.17 9.04 -9.19
C PHE A 114 5.05 8.18 -9.76
N ARG A 115 5.34 6.92 -10.09
CA ARG A 115 4.34 5.98 -10.59
C ARG A 115 3.25 5.68 -9.56
N ALA A 116 3.60 5.53 -8.30
CA ALA A 116 2.66 5.32 -7.21
C ALA A 116 1.80 6.56 -6.97
N ASN A 117 2.39 7.76 -7.01
CA ASN A 117 1.67 9.02 -6.87
C ASN A 117 0.67 9.25 -8.00
N GLY A 118 1.01 8.94 -9.24
CA GLY A 118 0.09 9.01 -10.37
C GLY A 118 -1.19 8.21 -10.18
N LYS A 119 -1.14 7.13 -9.40
CA LYS A 119 -2.32 6.33 -9.03
C LYS A 119 -3.07 6.88 -7.81
N ALA A 120 -2.37 7.50 -6.89
CA ALA A 120 -2.94 8.01 -5.64
C ALA A 120 -3.53 9.42 -5.80
N HIS A 121 -3.04 10.21 -6.76
CA HIS A 121 -3.43 11.60 -6.99
C HIS A 121 -3.35 12.45 -5.72
N CYS A 122 -2.23 12.37 -5.01
CA CYS A 122 -2.00 13.12 -3.78
C CYS A 122 -0.92 14.20 -3.96
N GLU A 123 -0.90 15.17 -3.06
CA GLU A 123 0.09 16.24 -3.06
C GLU A 123 1.42 15.75 -2.48
N GLU A 124 1.37 14.97 -1.41
CA GLU A 124 2.53 14.45 -0.72
C GLU A 124 2.41 12.93 -0.48
N MET A 125 3.54 12.24 -0.47
CA MET A 125 3.60 10.82 -0.22
C MET A 125 4.70 10.48 0.80
N ILE A 126 4.35 9.65 1.78
CA ILE A 126 5.32 9.01 2.67
C ILE A 126 5.41 7.54 2.29
N SER A 127 6.60 7.08 1.99
CA SER A 127 6.83 5.71 1.50
C SER A 127 7.71 4.88 2.43
N SER A 128 7.35 3.61 2.60
CA SER A 128 8.24 2.57 3.10
C SER A 128 8.67 1.73 1.90
N ILE A 129 9.96 1.71 1.63
CA ILE A 129 10.52 1.14 0.39
C ILE A 129 11.35 -0.08 0.72
N THR A 130 11.13 -1.17 -0.03
CA THR A 130 11.93 -2.38 0.00
C THR A 130 12.64 -2.54 -1.34
N LEU A 131 13.96 -2.58 -1.35
CA LEU A 131 14.73 -2.92 -2.53
C LEU A 131 14.70 -4.43 -2.74
N VAL A 132 14.31 -4.87 -3.93
CA VAL A 132 14.18 -6.28 -4.26
C VAL A 132 14.88 -6.63 -5.57
N GLY A 133 15.13 -7.90 -5.80
CA GLY A 133 15.73 -8.43 -7.03
C GLY A 133 17.14 -9.01 -6.83
N LYS A 134 17.65 -9.64 -7.90
CA LYS A 134 19.00 -10.20 -7.92
C LYS A 134 19.96 -9.15 -8.48
N THR A 135 20.88 -8.63 -7.68
CA THR A 135 21.78 -7.57 -8.12
C THR A 135 23.22 -7.77 -7.65
N LYS A 136 24.17 -7.37 -8.48
CA LYS A 136 25.62 -7.31 -8.12
C LYS A 136 25.90 -6.24 -7.06
N LEU A 137 24.96 -5.33 -6.81
CA LEU A 137 25.05 -4.32 -5.76
C LEU A 137 24.66 -4.86 -4.38
N HIS A 138 24.25 -6.13 -4.25
CA HIS A 138 23.77 -6.71 -2.99
C HIS A 138 24.74 -6.50 -1.82
N GLU A 139 26.03 -6.79 -2.01
CA GLU A 139 27.06 -6.60 -0.96
C GLU A 139 27.13 -5.13 -0.47
N VAL A 140 26.98 -4.18 -1.40
CA VAL A 140 26.99 -2.74 -1.08
C VAL A 140 25.69 -2.32 -0.43
N LEU A 141 24.54 -2.76 -0.95
CA LEU A 141 23.21 -2.44 -0.43
C LEU A 141 22.91 -3.08 0.93
N SER A 142 23.57 -4.19 1.26
CA SER A 142 23.43 -4.81 2.60
C SER A 142 24.09 -4.00 3.72
N ARG A 143 24.83 -2.95 3.40
CA ARG A 143 25.48 -2.06 4.38
C ARG A 143 24.49 -1.00 4.89
N PRO A 144 24.25 -0.89 6.22
CA PRO A 144 23.31 0.06 6.79
C PRO A 144 23.63 1.53 6.50
N ASP A 145 24.94 1.89 6.44
CA ASP A 145 25.39 3.25 6.12
C ASP A 145 25.04 3.63 4.68
N VAL A 146 25.19 2.72 3.73
CA VAL A 146 24.81 2.94 2.32
C VAL A 146 23.31 3.12 2.16
N ILE A 147 22.52 2.29 2.82
CA ILE A 147 21.05 2.41 2.80
C ILE A 147 20.60 3.75 3.37
N GLU A 148 21.18 4.20 4.48
CA GLU A 148 20.80 5.48 5.08
C GLU A 148 21.23 6.67 4.20
N ASP A 149 22.40 6.62 3.57
CA ASP A 149 22.85 7.67 2.66
C ASP A 149 21.98 7.71 1.39
N LEU A 150 21.61 6.55 0.86
CA LEU A 150 20.69 6.46 -0.28
C LEU A 150 19.29 7.03 0.08
N ARG A 151 18.77 6.70 1.27
CA ARG A 151 17.51 7.23 1.77
C ARG A 151 17.53 8.75 1.89
N LYS A 152 18.61 9.32 2.44
CA LYS A 152 18.79 10.78 2.51
C LYS A 152 18.84 11.40 1.12
N HIS A 153 19.62 10.82 0.21
CA HIS A 153 19.73 11.31 -1.16
C HIS A 153 18.36 11.35 -1.87
N VAL A 154 17.54 10.30 -1.72
CA VAL A 154 16.19 10.25 -2.27
C VAL A 154 15.32 11.37 -1.67
N ASN A 155 15.37 11.56 -0.35
CA ASN A 155 14.60 12.59 0.34
C ASN A 155 15.01 14.03 -0.06
N ASP A 156 16.28 14.24 -0.32
CA ASP A 156 16.81 15.55 -0.77
C ASP A 156 16.46 15.85 -2.23
N SER A 157 16.15 14.82 -3.02
CA SER A 157 15.90 14.96 -4.46
C SER A 157 14.51 15.51 -4.79
N TYR A 158 13.49 15.22 -3.96
CA TYR A 158 12.13 15.67 -4.21
C TYR A 158 11.32 15.82 -2.91
N SER A 159 10.96 17.06 -2.58
CA SER A 159 10.37 17.42 -1.28
C SER A 159 8.96 16.87 -1.02
N SER A 160 8.20 16.54 -2.07
CA SER A 160 6.83 16.02 -1.91
C SER A 160 6.79 14.51 -1.67
N PHE A 161 7.90 13.80 -1.84
CA PHE A 161 7.99 12.36 -1.59
C PHE A 161 9.02 12.09 -0.50
N PHE A 162 8.54 11.59 0.62
CA PHE A 162 9.39 11.28 1.76
C PHE A 162 9.53 9.76 1.91
N CYS A 163 10.75 9.27 1.83
CA CYS A 163 11.11 7.90 2.14
C CYS A 163 11.35 7.78 3.65
N ASP A 164 10.35 7.29 4.39
CA ASP A 164 10.41 7.07 5.84
C ASP A 164 11.37 5.91 6.16
N THR A 165 11.23 4.82 5.45
CA THR A 165 12.00 3.60 5.65
C THR A 165 12.51 3.06 4.31
N LEU A 166 13.80 2.74 4.23
CA LEU A 166 14.41 2.03 3.11
C LEU A 166 15.07 0.76 3.65
N VAL A 167 14.69 -0.39 3.08
CA VAL A 167 15.18 -1.72 3.51
C VAL A 167 15.75 -2.46 2.32
N ASP A 168 16.89 -3.08 2.49
CA ASP A 168 17.45 -4.03 1.54
C ASP A 168 16.84 -5.42 1.72
N ALA A 169 16.27 -5.96 0.68
CA ALA A 169 15.85 -7.35 0.53
C ALA A 169 16.33 -7.93 -0.82
N THR A 170 17.39 -7.35 -1.38
CA THR A 170 18.03 -7.89 -2.57
C THR A 170 18.73 -9.20 -2.28
N VAL A 171 19.09 -9.91 -3.33
CA VAL A 171 19.89 -11.15 -3.22
C VAL A 171 21.03 -11.12 -4.24
N GLU A 172 22.11 -11.80 -3.90
CA GLU A 172 23.23 -11.96 -4.80
C GLU A 172 22.85 -12.81 -6.02
N PRO A 173 23.25 -12.42 -7.25
CA PRO A 173 23.10 -13.26 -8.42
C PRO A 173 23.89 -14.56 -8.24
N ARG A 174 23.21 -15.71 -8.26
CA ARG A 174 23.87 -17.00 -8.22
C ARG A 174 24.15 -17.46 -9.64
N ASP A 175 25.39 -17.87 -9.90
CA ASP A 175 25.73 -18.57 -11.13
C ASP A 175 25.27 -20.03 -11.02
N GLU A 176 24.10 -20.32 -11.58
CA GLU A 176 23.53 -21.69 -11.59
C GLU A 176 24.42 -22.68 -12.31
N GLN A 177 25.22 -22.23 -13.30
CA GLN A 177 26.14 -23.12 -14.03
C GLN A 177 27.35 -23.47 -13.16
N ALA A 178 27.89 -22.51 -12.41
CA ALA A 178 28.97 -22.76 -11.45
C ALA A 178 28.50 -23.73 -10.35
N LEU A 179 27.31 -23.51 -9.78
CA LEU A 179 26.72 -24.37 -8.75
C LEU A 179 26.49 -25.82 -9.23
N ARG A 180 26.13 -26.01 -10.49
CA ARG A 180 25.98 -27.33 -11.10
C ARG A 180 27.34 -28.00 -11.33
N SER A 181 28.37 -27.24 -11.70
CA SER A 181 29.72 -27.76 -11.92
C SER A 181 30.41 -28.16 -10.62
N GLU A 182 30.10 -27.52 -9.49
CA GLU A 182 30.64 -27.83 -8.18
C GLU A 182 29.97 -29.04 -7.49
N GLY A 183 28.99 -29.67 -8.13
CA GLY A 183 28.34 -30.89 -7.62
C GLY A 183 27.44 -30.67 -6.40
N LEU A 184 27.09 -29.41 -6.09
CA LEU A 184 26.23 -29.03 -4.96
C LEU A 184 24.75 -29.37 -5.19
N PHE A 185 24.36 -29.68 -6.43
CA PHE A 185 23.05 -30.19 -6.76
C PHE A 185 23.15 -31.64 -7.27
N PRO A 186 22.32 -32.59 -6.78
CA PRO A 186 22.24 -33.89 -7.38
C PRO A 186 21.85 -33.73 -8.86
N ALA A 187 22.55 -34.40 -9.76
CA ALA A 187 22.15 -34.48 -11.14
C ALA A 187 20.74 -35.08 -11.15
N VAL A 188 19.76 -34.28 -11.51
CA VAL A 188 18.39 -34.78 -11.72
C VAL A 188 18.44 -35.64 -12.96
N LEU A 189 18.18 -36.93 -12.77
CA LEU A 189 18.02 -37.93 -13.80
C LEU A 189 16.85 -37.61 -14.74
#